data_d39fe373a88e336220c5eacade6ffc60
#
_entry.id   d39fe373a88e336220c5eacade6ffc60
#
_cell.length_a   1.000
_cell.length_b   1.000
_cell.length_c   1.000
_cell.angle_alpha   90.00
_cell.angle_beta   90.00
_cell.angle_gamma   90.00
#
_symmetry.space_group_name_H-M   'P 1'
#
loop_
_entity.id
_entity.type
_entity.pdbx_description
1 polymer ?
#
loop_
_entity_poly.entity_id
_entity_poly.type
_entity_poly.pdbx_seq_one_letter_code
_entity_poly.pdbx_strand_id
1 'polypeptide(L)'
;LDLSACDRCGPSYRCLPKSFPKAPASARTPLCHEHLNDNWVSVTSGSEDYSFKAMRKNQYEESLFRCEDDRFELDMVLETTRATIDALAPIIEKLNSMPNEAASRFRTPEGALSPIHLRAIERLYGIGTDQGHDIRRMILDYPAATAHVVMARLKQKDSEWKRMKAKITP
;
A
#
# COMPACT_ATOMS: atom_id res chain seq x y z
N LEU A 1 -1.83 -30.08 -18.28
CA LEU A 1 -2.31 -29.66 -19.61
C LEU A 1 -1.11 -29.49 -20.53
N ASP A 2 -1.05 -30.25 -21.62
CA ASP A 2 0.02 -30.09 -22.60
C ASP A 2 -0.33 -28.96 -23.58
N LEU A 3 0.46 -27.91 -23.57
CA LEU A 3 0.30 -26.72 -24.42
C LEU A 3 1.35 -26.63 -25.52
N SER A 4 2.16 -27.69 -25.71
CA SER A 4 3.28 -27.68 -26.67
C SER A 4 2.85 -27.49 -28.12
N ALA A 5 1.69 -28.04 -28.46
CA ALA A 5 1.08 -27.96 -29.81
C ALA A 5 0.19 -26.73 -30.02
N CYS A 6 0.00 -25.89 -28.99
CA CYS A 6 -0.87 -24.72 -29.07
C CYS A 6 -0.15 -23.52 -29.70
N ASP A 7 -0.94 -22.61 -30.30
CA ASP A 7 -0.44 -21.38 -30.88
C ASP A 7 0.37 -20.58 -29.87
N ARG A 8 1.41 -19.90 -30.36
CA ARG A 8 2.34 -19.12 -29.56
C ARG A 8 2.19 -17.63 -29.82
N CYS A 9 2.22 -16.84 -28.75
CA CYS A 9 2.42 -15.40 -28.80
C CYS A 9 3.65 -15.06 -27.94
N GLY A 10 4.78 -14.95 -28.58
CA GLY A 10 6.09 -14.81 -27.89
C GLY A 10 6.58 -16.09 -27.22
N PRO A 11 7.69 -16.03 -26.48
CA PRO A 11 8.31 -17.19 -25.84
C PRO A 11 7.47 -17.75 -24.67
N SER A 12 6.74 -16.90 -23.97
CA SER A 12 6.10 -17.21 -22.70
C SER A 12 4.58 -17.43 -22.79
N TYR A 13 3.93 -17.16 -23.92
CA TYR A 13 2.47 -17.26 -24.04
C TYR A 13 2.04 -18.37 -24.98
N ARG A 14 0.99 -19.11 -24.56
CA ARG A 14 0.34 -20.17 -25.34
C ARG A 14 -1.17 -19.91 -25.35
N CYS A 15 -1.79 -20.17 -26.51
CA CYS A 15 -3.23 -20.12 -26.63
C CYS A 15 -3.85 -21.36 -25.96
N LEU A 16 -4.88 -21.16 -25.15
CA LEU A 16 -5.64 -22.27 -24.57
C LEU A 16 -6.44 -22.99 -25.69
N PRO A 17 -6.50 -24.32 -25.66
CA PRO A 17 -7.33 -25.09 -26.59
C PRO A 17 -8.82 -24.68 -26.43
N LYS A 18 -9.59 -24.75 -27.53
CA LYS A 18 -11.03 -24.43 -27.50
C LYS A 18 -11.82 -25.36 -26.55
N SER A 19 -11.32 -26.56 -26.30
CA SER A 19 -11.89 -27.55 -25.38
C SER A 19 -11.62 -27.24 -23.90
N PHE A 20 -10.76 -26.26 -23.60
CA PHE A 20 -10.44 -25.93 -22.21
C PHE A 20 -11.64 -25.25 -21.54
N PRO A 21 -12.12 -25.76 -20.38
CA PRO A 21 -13.26 -25.18 -19.70
C PRO A 21 -12.90 -23.80 -19.14
N LYS A 22 -13.58 -22.77 -19.61
CA LYS A 22 -13.44 -21.40 -19.11
C LYS A 22 -14.50 -21.13 -18.07
N ALA A 23 -14.09 -20.55 -16.95
CA ALA A 23 -15.04 -20.14 -15.93
C ALA A 23 -15.98 -19.05 -16.48
N PRO A 24 -17.32 -19.19 -16.36
CA PRO A 24 -18.26 -18.18 -16.81
C PRO A 24 -18.09 -16.92 -15.95
N ALA A 25 -17.93 -15.77 -16.59
CA ALA A 25 -17.88 -14.47 -15.92
C ALA A 25 -19.18 -13.71 -16.22
N SER A 26 -20.10 -13.71 -15.26
CA SER A 26 -21.44 -13.14 -15.42
C SER A 26 -21.48 -11.61 -15.56
N ALA A 27 -20.42 -10.91 -15.12
CA ALA A 27 -20.33 -9.46 -15.15
C ALA A 27 -19.55 -8.90 -16.35
N ARG A 28 -19.21 -9.73 -17.34
CA ARG A 28 -18.46 -9.27 -18.52
C ARG A 28 -19.34 -8.53 -19.50
N THR A 29 -18.93 -7.29 -19.79
CA THR A 29 -19.49 -6.49 -20.88
C THR A 29 -18.87 -6.89 -22.23
N PRO A 30 -19.46 -6.51 -23.39
CA PRO A 30 -18.84 -6.71 -24.71
C PRO A 30 -17.42 -6.14 -24.79
N LEU A 31 -17.18 -4.96 -24.20
CA LEU A 31 -15.86 -4.33 -24.11
C LEU A 31 -14.85 -5.20 -23.32
N CYS A 32 -15.30 -5.83 -22.24
CA CYS A 32 -14.46 -6.76 -21.48
C CYS A 32 -14.07 -7.99 -22.31
N HIS A 33 -14.97 -8.50 -23.16
CA HIS A 33 -14.66 -9.64 -24.02
C HIS A 33 -13.65 -9.29 -25.13
N GLU A 34 -13.65 -8.04 -25.58
CA GLU A 34 -12.72 -7.56 -26.59
C GLU A 34 -11.32 -7.33 -26.04
N HIS A 35 -11.21 -6.76 -24.82
CA HIS A 35 -9.92 -6.29 -24.29
C HIS A 35 -9.29 -7.20 -23.23
N LEU A 36 -10.08 -8.05 -22.56
CA LEU A 36 -9.53 -8.94 -21.54
C LEU A 36 -9.05 -10.26 -22.15
N ASN A 37 -7.93 -10.73 -21.62
CA ASN A 37 -7.32 -11.99 -22.07
C ASN A 37 -8.05 -13.21 -21.50
N ASP A 38 -8.73 -13.96 -22.34
CA ASP A 38 -9.39 -15.23 -22.00
C ASP A 38 -8.72 -16.46 -22.59
N ASN A 39 -7.81 -16.27 -23.52
CA ASN A 39 -7.32 -17.33 -24.37
C ASN A 39 -5.86 -17.65 -24.20
N TRP A 40 -5.08 -16.72 -23.64
CA TRP A 40 -3.63 -16.84 -23.54
C TRP A 40 -3.19 -17.06 -22.10
N VAL A 41 -2.33 -18.03 -21.91
CA VAL A 41 -1.71 -18.33 -20.61
C VAL A 41 -0.20 -18.18 -20.71
N SER A 42 0.39 -17.66 -19.64
CA SER A 42 1.84 -17.66 -19.49
C SER A 42 2.31 -19.06 -19.13
N VAL A 43 3.31 -19.53 -19.86
CA VAL A 43 4.02 -20.78 -19.51
C VAL A 43 5.44 -20.44 -19.16
N THR A 44 5.98 -21.13 -18.16
CA THR A 44 7.39 -20.99 -17.77
C THR A 44 8.27 -21.38 -18.94
N SER A 45 9.21 -20.51 -19.33
CA SER A 45 10.12 -20.74 -20.45
C SER A 45 11.24 -21.73 -20.13
N GLY A 46 11.21 -22.36 -18.95
CA GLY A 46 12.27 -23.24 -18.46
C GLY A 46 13.50 -22.51 -17.90
N SER A 47 13.71 -21.26 -18.27
CA SER A 47 14.79 -20.41 -17.74
C SER A 47 14.53 -19.95 -16.32
N GLU A 48 13.26 -19.77 -15.95
CA GLU A 48 12.85 -19.33 -14.62
C GLU A 48 13.15 -20.40 -13.55
N ASP A 49 12.88 -21.69 -13.86
CA ASP A 49 13.21 -22.80 -12.96
C ASP A 49 14.73 -22.95 -12.77
N TYR A 50 15.51 -22.64 -13.79
CA TYR A 50 16.97 -22.71 -13.71
C TYR A 50 17.54 -21.57 -12.87
N SER A 51 17.01 -20.37 -13.02
CA SER A 51 17.40 -19.21 -12.22
C SER A 51 17.01 -19.38 -10.76
N PHE A 52 15.84 -19.98 -10.46
CA PHE A 52 15.39 -20.23 -9.11
C PHE A 52 16.26 -21.27 -8.37
N LYS A 53 16.71 -22.32 -9.06
CA LYS A 53 17.63 -23.32 -8.48
C LYS A 53 19.04 -22.78 -8.28
N ALA A 54 19.51 -21.91 -9.18
CA ALA A 54 20.80 -21.24 -9.07
C ALA A 54 20.82 -20.12 -8.00
N MET A 55 19.64 -19.61 -7.61
CA MET A 55 19.47 -18.56 -6.61
C MET A 55 19.23 -19.09 -5.18
N ARG A 56 19.71 -20.26 -4.81
CA ARG A 56 19.77 -20.67 -3.40
C ARG A 56 20.70 -19.73 -2.66
N LYS A 57 20.08 -18.79 -1.93
CA LYS A 57 20.76 -17.86 -1.06
C LYS A 57 21.26 -18.62 0.18
N ASN A 58 22.44 -18.27 0.65
CA ASN A 58 22.90 -18.73 1.95
C ASN A 58 22.25 -17.89 3.06
N GLN A 59 22.39 -18.30 4.31
CA GLN A 59 21.79 -17.61 5.46
C GLN A 59 22.20 -16.13 5.56
N TYR A 60 23.41 -15.79 5.15
CA TYR A 60 23.92 -14.41 5.20
C TYR A 60 23.31 -13.56 4.09
N GLU A 61 23.17 -14.12 2.90
CA GLU A 61 22.51 -13.45 1.77
C GLU A 61 21.03 -13.22 2.07
N GLU A 62 20.33 -14.20 2.66
CA GLU A 62 18.94 -14.04 3.09
C GLU A 62 18.79 -12.90 4.13
N SER A 63 19.75 -12.83 5.08
CA SER A 63 19.75 -11.76 6.08
C SER A 63 20.02 -10.40 5.45
N LEU A 64 20.87 -10.30 4.44
CA LEU A 64 21.13 -9.08 3.70
C LEU A 64 19.89 -8.60 2.96
N PHE A 65 19.23 -9.48 2.20
CA PHE A 65 18.00 -9.13 1.49
C PHE A 65 16.89 -8.70 2.44
N ARG A 66 16.73 -9.39 3.58
CA ARG A 66 15.77 -8.98 4.61
C ARG A 66 16.09 -7.59 5.15
N CYS A 67 17.34 -7.29 5.38
CA CYS A 67 17.75 -5.96 5.84
C CYS A 67 17.47 -4.86 4.79
N GLU A 68 17.64 -5.17 3.51
CA GLU A 68 17.30 -4.27 2.42
C GLU A 68 15.78 -4.03 2.33
N ASP A 69 14.98 -5.09 2.46
CA ASP A 69 13.51 -4.99 2.48
C ASP A 69 13.02 -4.18 3.68
N ASP A 70 13.52 -4.46 4.89
CA ASP A 70 13.19 -3.72 6.11
C ASP A 70 13.55 -2.23 5.99
N ARG A 71 14.68 -1.93 5.35
CA ARG A 71 15.12 -0.56 5.10
C ARG A 71 14.20 0.16 4.12
N PHE A 72 13.80 -0.51 3.04
CA PHE A 72 12.84 0.03 2.07
C PHE A 72 11.47 0.29 2.73
N GLU A 73 10.95 -0.67 3.50
CA GLU A 73 9.69 -0.50 4.22
C GLU A 73 9.75 0.69 5.20
N LEU A 74 10.87 0.86 5.90
CA LEU A 74 11.06 1.97 6.83
C LEU A 74 11.10 3.33 6.09
N ASP A 75 11.71 3.39 4.92
CA ASP A 75 11.72 4.59 4.08
C ASP A 75 10.32 4.97 3.61
N MET A 76 9.52 3.99 3.19
CA MET A 76 8.12 4.19 2.81
C MET A 76 7.27 4.68 3.98
N VAL A 77 7.50 4.15 5.18
CA VAL A 77 6.80 4.59 6.40
C VAL A 77 7.18 6.02 6.77
N LEU A 78 8.45 6.37 6.70
CA LEU A 78 8.92 7.73 6.98
C LEU A 78 8.34 8.75 6.00
N GLU A 79 8.36 8.44 4.70
CA GLU A 79 7.85 9.34 3.67
C GLU A 79 6.34 9.55 3.78
N THR A 80 5.57 8.46 3.98
CA THR A 80 4.11 8.56 4.18
C THR A 80 3.75 9.29 5.46
N THR A 81 4.54 9.14 6.52
CA THR A 81 4.35 9.86 7.79
C THR A 81 4.61 11.35 7.61
N ARG A 82 5.69 11.72 6.93
CA ARG A 82 6.03 13.10 6.61
C ARG A 82 4.94 13.76 5.77
N ALA A 83 4.52 13.11 4.69
CA ALA A 83 3.42 13.62 3.85
C ALA A 83 2.12 13.81 4.66
N THR A 84 1.85 12.93 5.64
CA THR A 84 0.68 13.05 6.52
C THR A 84 0.81 14.23 7.49
N ILE A 85 2.01 14.47 8.04
CA ILE A 85 2.28 15.64 8.88
C ILE A 85 2.06 16.94 8.08
N ASP A 86 2.59 17.00 6.85
CA ASP A 86 2.45 18.16 5.98
C ASP A 86 0.98 18.41 5.58
N ALA A 87 0.19 17.35 5.36
CA ALA A 87 -1.24 17.45 5.06
C ALA A 87 -2.09 17.85 6.27
N LEU A 88 -1.70 17.49 7.49
CA LEU A 88 -2.39 17.87 8.72
C LEU A 88 -2.07 19.30 9.19
N ALA A 89 -0.90 19.83 8.85
CA ALA A 89 -0.46 21.15 9.30
C ALA A 89 -1.48 22.26 8.96
N PRO A 90 -1.96 22.42 7.70
CA PRO A 90 -2.92 23.46 7.36
C PRO A 90 -4.28 23.28 8.04
N ILE A 91 -4.68 22.05 8.34
CA ILE A 91 -5.92 21.76 9.08
C ILE A 91 -5.80 22.30 10.50
N ILE A 92 -4.67 22.07 11.17
CA ILE A 92 -4.38 22.52 12.52
C ILE A 92 -4.26 24.06 12.56
N GLU A 93 -3.60 24.68 11.59
CA GLU A 93 -3.52 26.15 11.48
C GLU A 93 -4.90 26.77 11.37
N LYS A 94 -5.75 26.17 10.55
CA LYS A 94 -7.13 26.60 10.39
C LYS A 94 -7.93 26.44 11.69
N LEU A 95 -7.79 25.33 12.39
CA LEU A 95 -8.43 25.11 13.70
C LEU A 95 -7.98 26.14 14.74
N ASN A 96 -6.69 26.46 14.78
CA ASN A 96 -6.13 27.44 15.72
C ASN A 96 -6.58 28.88 15.43
N SER A 97 -6.96 29.19 14.19
CA SER A 97 -7.46 30.51 13.79
C SER A 97 -8.95 30.70 14.06
N MET A 98 -9.67 29.63 14.40
CA MET A 98 -11.12 29.66 14.61
C MET A 98 -11.49 29.85 16.09
N PRO A 99 -12.65 30.52 16.41
CA PRO A 99 -13.22 30.47 17.74
C PRO A 99 -13.59 29.04 18.15
N ASN A 100 -13.55 28.73 19.45
CA ASN A 100 -13.80 27.38 19.96
C ASN A 100 -15.12 26.75 19.50
N GLU A 101 -16.18 27.56 19.42
CA GLU A 101 -17.50 27.09 18.96
C GLU A 101 -17.48 26.69 17.48
N ALA A 102 -16.77 27.44 16.65
CA ALA A 102 -16.63 27.13 15.23
C ALA A 102 -15.71 25.94 15.01
N ALA A 103 -14.61 25.84 15.77
CA ALA A 103 -13.68 24.74 15.73
C ALA A 103 -14.34 23.39 16.10
N SER A 104 -15.26 23.38 17.09
CA SER A 104 -15.98 22.16 17.48
C SER A 104 -16.93 21.63 16.41
N ARG A 105 -17.42 22.49 15.52
CA ARG A 105 -18.29 22.12 14.39
C ARG A 105 -17.50 21.88 13.09
N PHE A 106 -16.22 22.19 13.09
CA PHE A 106 -15.37 22.02 11.91
C PHE A 106 -15.19 20.55 11.59
N ARG A 107 -15.28 20.19 10.32
CA ARG A 107 -14.96 18.87 9.78
C ARG A 107 -13.82 19.00 8.80
N THR A 108 -13.02 17.96 8.72
CA THR A 108 -11.93 17.91 7.73
C THR A 108 -12.52 17.98 6.32
N PRO A 109 -12.09 18.94 5.49
CA PRO A 109 -12.59 19.04 4.12
C PRO A 109 -12.34 17.77 3.33
N GLU A 110 -13.28 17.42 2.45
CA GLU A 110 -13.13 16.28 1.56
C GLU A 110 -11.88 16.46 0.67
N GLY A 111 -11.06 15.42 0.57
CA GLY A 111 -9.82 15.46 -0.19
C GLY A 111 -8.62 16.09 0.53
N ALA A 112 -8.78 16.73 1.69
CA ALA A 112 -7.65 17.29 2.45
C ALA A 112 -6.71 16.21 2.99
N LEU A 113 -7.25 15.06 3.34
CA LEU A 113 -6.49 13.86 3.71
C LEU A 113 -6.74 12.75 2.68
N SER A 114 -5.70 12.36 1.97
CA SER A 114 -5.77 11.24 1.03
C SER A 114 -5.90 9.89 1.76
N PRO A 115 -6.33 8.82 1.08
CA PRO A 115 -6.37 7.48 1.65
C PRO A 115 -5.03 7.02 2.24
N ILE A 116 -3.90 7.45 1.67
CA ILE A 116 -2.56 7.14 2.16
C ILE A 116 -2.33 7.80 3.53
N HIS A 117 -2.73 9.06 3.69
CA HIS A 117 -2.62 9.79 4.97
C HIS A 117 -3.50 9.15 6.04
N LEU A 118 -4.74 8.79 5.70
CA LEU A 118 -5.65 8.10 6.63
C LEU A 118 -5.10 6.73 7.04
N ARG A 119 -4.47 6.01 6.12
CA ARG A 119 -3.84 4.72 6.41
C ARG A 119 -2.59 4.89 7.29
N ALA A 120 -1.81 5.94 7.09
CA ALA A 120 -0.67 6.26 7.94
C ALA A 120 -1.12 6.57 9.39
N ILE A 121 -2.23 7.31 9.55
CA ILE A 121 -2.83 7.58 10.88
C ILE A 121 -3.33 6.27 11.50
N GLU A 122 -4.08 5.46 10.78
CA GLU A 122 -4.58 4.16 11.24
C GLU A 122 -3.44 3.25 11.72
N ARG A 123 -2.28 3.27 11.03
CA ARG A 123 -1.08 2.51 11.42
C ARG A 123 -0.59 2.83 12.83
N LEU A 124 -0.75 4.06 13.31
CA LEU A 124 -0.31 4.46 14.65
C LEU A 124 -1.16 3.85 15.77
N TYR A 125 -2.40 3.51 15.47
CA TYR A 125 -3.39 3.04 16.45
C TYR A 125 -3.82 1.59 16.22
N GLY A 126 -3.30 0.96 15.18
CA GLY A 126 -3.55 -0.43 14.81
C GLY A 126 -4.36 -0.58 13.53
N ILE A 127 -3.71 -1.08 12.49
CA ILE A 127 -4.37 -1.38 11.21
C ILE A 127 -5.38 -2.51 11.39
N GLY A 128 -6.63 -2.26 10.92
CA GLY A 128 -7.70 -3.25 10.99
C GLY A 128 -8.26 -3.49 12.39
N THR A 129 -7.90 -2.66 13.38
CA THR A 129 -8.49 -2.68 14.71
C THR A 129 -9.61 -1.64 14.83
N ASP A 130 -10.52 -1.83 15.80
CA ASP A 130 -11.57 -0.85 16.08
C ASP A 130 -10.98 0.53 16.42
N GLN A 131 -9.89 0.57 17.18
CA GLN A 131 -9.19 1.81 17.52
C GLN A 131 -8.64 2.54 16.29
N GLY A 132 -8.07 1.79 15.33
CA GLY A 132 -7.58 2.34 14.07
C GLY A 132 -8.72 2.91 13.21
N HIS A 133 -9.84 2.22 13.15
CA HIS A 133 -11.03 2.70 12.44
C HIS A 133 -11.68 3.92 13.12
N ASP A 134 -11.75 3.92 14.44
CA ASP A 134 -12.31 5.03 15.21
C ASP A 134 -11.48 6.30 15.04
N ILE A 135 -10.16 6.24 15.18
CA ILE A 135 -9.31 7.43 15.00
C ILE A 135 -9.39 7.99 13.57
N ARG A 136 -9.48 7.11 12.57
CA ARG A 136 -9.68 7.50 11.19
C ARG A 136 -10.99 8.28 11.00
N ARG A 137 -12.08 7.83 11.61
CA ARG A 137 -13.36 8.53 11.58
C ARG A 137 -13.30 9.83 12.36
N MET A 138 -12.72 9.81 13.56
CA MET A 138 -12.62 10.97 14.43
C MET A 138 -11.79 12.11 13.84
N ILE A 139 -10.73 11.82 13.08
CA ILE A 139 -9.92 12.87 12.43
C ILE A 139 -10.70 13.58 11.30
N LEU A 140 -11.68 12.91 10.70
CA LEU A 140 -12.55 13.47 9.67
C LEU A 140 -13.72 14.26 10.29
N ASP A 141 -14.39 13.68 11.28
CA ASP A 141 -15.62 14.23 11.87
C ASP A 141 -15.36 15.23 13.00
N TYR A 142 -14.31 15.03 13.79
CA TYR A 142 -13.98 15.82 14.97
C TYR A 142 -12.49 16.20 15.04
N PRO A 143 -11.96 16.89 14.01
CA PRO A 143 -10.53 17.22 13.95
C PRO A 143 -10.06 18.12 15.08
N ALA A 144 -10.95 18.98 15.64
CA ALA A 144 -10.60 19.84 16.77
C ALA A 144 -10.14 19.07 18.01
N ALA A 145 -10.73 17.89 18.26
CA ALA A 145 -10.36 17.04 19.38
C ALA A 145 -9.15 16.14 19.09
N THR A 146 -8.89 15.80 17.83
CA THR A 146 -7.98 14.71 17.46
C THR A 146 -6.73 15.15 16.72
N ALA A 147 -6.80 16.22 15.91
CA ALA A 147 -5.70 16.59 15.00
C ALA A 147 -4.39 16.89 15.73
N HIS A 148 -4.43 17.61 16.86
CA HIS A 148 -3.24 17.92 17.65
C HIS A 148 -2.60 16.68 18.26
N VAL A 149 -3.41 15.74 18.77
CA VAL A 149 -2.94 14.49 19.38
C VAL A 149 -2.32 13.60 18.32
N VAL A 150 -2.99 13.45 17.18
CA VAL A 150 -2.48 12.68 16.04
C VAL A 150 -1.17 13.27 15.50
N MET A 151 -1.10 14.60 15.35
CA MET A 151 0.10 15.29 14.91
C MET A 151 1.28 15.06 15.87
N ALA A 152 1.05 15.18 17.17
CA ALA A 152 2.09 14.93 18.17
C ALA A 152 2.62 13.48 18.11
N ARG A 153 1.70 12.53 17.93
CA ARG A 153 2.05 11.10 17.81
C ARG A 153 2.80 10.79 16.51
N LEU A 154 2.40 11.40 15.38
CA LEU A 154 3.11 11.28 14.10
C LEU A 154 4.56 11.78 14.23
N LYS A 155 4.76 12.97 14.81
CA LYS A 155 6.09 13.55 15.02
C LYS A 155 6.97 12.70 15.95
N GLN A 156 6.36 12.14 17.00
CA GLN A 156 7.05 11.21 17.90
C GLN A 156 7.53 9.97 17.14
N LYS A 157 6.64 9.34 16.37
CA LYS A 157 6.97 8.12 15.61
C LYS A 157 7.96 8.41 14.47
N ASP A 158 7.84 9.52 13.78
CA ASP A 158 8.83 9.96 12.79
C ASP A 158 10.25 10.01 13.40
N SER A 159 10.37 10.61 14.60
CA SER A 159 11.65 10.67 15.32
C SER A 159 12.17 9.30 15.75
N GLU A 160 11.28 8.40 16.20
CA GLU A 160 11.63 7.02 16.58
C GLU A 160 12.13 6.25 15.35
N TRP A 161 11.43 6.31 14.23
CA TRP A 161 11.79 5.60 13.00
C TRP A 161 13.07 6.16 12.35
N LYS A 162 13.31 7.47 12.40
CA LYS A 162 14.59 8.07 11.99
C LYS A 162 15.77 7.53 12.79
N ARG A 163 15.60 7.36 14.10
CA ARG A 163 16.64 6.74 14.94
C ARG A 163 16.85 5.25 14.58
N MET A 164 15.78 4.52 14.28
CA MET A 164 15.90 3.13 13.80
C MET A 164 16.63 3.07 12.47
N LYS A 165 16.27 3.92 11.50
CA LYS A 165 16.95 4.01 10.20
C LYS A 165 18.45 4.25 10.36
N ALA A 166 18.83 5.18 11.23
CA ALA A 166 20.25 5.47 11.51
C ALA A 166 21.02 4.30 12.13
N LYS A 167 20.33 3.34 12.78
CA LYS A 167 20.97 2.12 13.31
C LYS A 167 21.12 1.00 12.27
N ILE A 168 20.25 0.97 11.27
CA ILE A 168 20.25 -0.04 10.20
C ILE A 168 21.18 0.39 9.05
N THR A 169 21.40 1.69 8.91
CA THR A 169 22.31 2.24 7.90
C THR A 169 23.67 2.51 8.57
N PRO A 170 24.70 1.74 8.23
CA PRO A 170 26.05 1.93 8.76
C PRO A 170 26.67 3.25 8.28
#